data_a6d2811368f70916403ebd2be1dbb657
#
_entry.id   a6d2811368f70916403ebd2be1dbb657
#
_cell.length_a   1.000
_cell.length_b   1.000
_cell.length_c   1.000
_cell.angle_alpha   90.00
_cell.angle_beta   90.00
_cell.angle_gamma   90.00
#
_symmetry.space_group_name_H-M   'P 1'
#
loop_
_entity.id
_entity.type
_entity.pdbx_description
1 polymer ?
#
loop_
_entity_poly.entity_id
_entity_poly.type
_entity_poly.pdbx_seq_one_letter_code
_entity_poly.pdbx_strand_id
1 'polypeptide(L)'
;SRGLGDVYKRQVLDEPTNHLDAEMTAWLEDWLRRFKGGLVMVTHDRYFLERVVNHITELSRGKLYHYEANYSKYLELKAQRAEMAEASERKRQSILRTEREWIMRGCRARTTKSRDRIERYEALKNQEAPETDDTMQLAAASSRLGKKLIELHDVSKTYESRTVIRDFSYNLLRNDRIGIVGHNGAGKSTLLRLFAGELSPDSGTVDIGTTVKIGHFSQEGRELDLNQRVYDFIHDIGDEVRTDEGTFTAKAMMERFLFPSDLQSVPIGRLSGGERRRLYLLSILMEAPNVLLLDEPTNDLDVMTLSILEDYLQGFPGPILIVSHDRFLLDKL
;
A
#
# COMPACT_ATOMS: atom_id res chain seq x y z
N SER A 1 23.75 -50.94 6.02
CA SER A 1 22.72 -49.93 6.36
C SER A 1 22.74 -48.84 5.30
N ARG A 2 21.80 -48.89 4.38
CA ARG A 2 21.56 -47.80 3.42
C ARG A 2 20.92 -46.66 4.21
N GLY A 3 21.59 -45.50 4.23
CA GLY A 3 21.09 -44.32 4.87
C GLY A 3 19.72 -43.95 4.35
N LEU A 4 18.81 -43.61 5.26
CA LEU A 4 17.56 -42.97 4.98
C LEU A 4 17.85 -41.71 4.15
N GLY A 5 17.34 -41.69 2.92
CA GLY A 5 17.55 -40.60 1.99
C GLY A 5 17.24 -39.27 2.65
N ASP A 6 17.96 -38.25 2.26
CA ASP A 6 17.77 -36.87 2.70
C ASP A 6 16.30 -36.50 2.63
N VAL A 7 15.68 -36.40 3.81
CA VAL A 7 14.34 -35.87 3.92
C VAL A 7 14.45 -34.37 3.52
N TYR A 8 14.08 -34.06 2.29
CA TYR A 8 14.01 -32.68 1.83
C TYR A 8 13.05 -31.93 2.75
N LYS A 9 13.61 -31.17 3.66
CA LYS A 9 12.81 -30.28 4.53
C LYS A 9 12.21 -29.20 3.63
N ARG A 10 10.90 -29.13 3.63
CA ARG A 10 10.14 -28.06 2.94
C ARG A 10 9.41 -27.26 3.99
N GLN A 11 9.43 -25.96 3.87
CA GLN A 11 8.67 -25.07 4.75
C GLN A 11 7.80 -24.16 3.88
N VAL A 12 6.59 -23.90 4.37
CA VAL A 12 5.66 -22.93 3.80
C VAL A 12 5.37 -21.94 4.92
N LEU A 13 5.61 -20.66 4.65
CA LEU A 13 5.41 -19.56 5.58
C LEU A 13 4.44 -18.56 4.96
N ASP A 14 3.49 -18.10 5.74
CA ASP A 14 2.52 -17.08 5.35
C ASP A 14 2.72 -15.85 6.25
N GLU A 15 3.09 -14.72 5.64
CA GLU A 15 3.39 -13.44 6.29
C GLU A 15 4.23 -13.58 7.58
N PRO A 16 5.40 -14.26 7.53
CA PRO A 16 6.15 -14.62 8.75
C PRO A 16 6.75 -13.42 9.49
N THR A 17 6.84 -12.25 8.85
CA THR A 17 7.37 -11.01 9.44
C THR A 17 6.30 -10.16 10.10
N ASN A 18 5.01 -10.43 9.85
CA ASN A 18 3.92 -9.69 10.49
C ASN A 18 4.01 -9.77 12.00
N HIS A 19 3.88 -8.61 12.65
CA HIS A 19 3.91 -8.45 14.11
C HIS A 19 5.25 -8.78 14.80
N LEU A 20 6.31 -9.10 14.03
CA LEU A 20 7.65 -9.24 14.58
C LEU A 20 8.32 -7.87 14.72
N ASP A 21 9.05 -7.68 15.80
CA ASP A 21 9.92 -6.51 15.90
C ASP A 21 11.21 -6.69 15.07
N ALA A 22 12.00 -5.63 14.96
CA ALA A 22 13.20 -5.61 14.12
C ALA A 22 14.25 -6.67 14.53
N GLU A 23 14.33 -7.02 15.82
CA GLU A 23 15.29 -8.01 16.33
C GLU A 23 14.84 -9.43 15.93
N MET A 24 13.57 -9.75 16.14
CA MET A 24 12.99 -11.04 15.77
C MET A 24 12.99 -11.23 14.25
N THR A 25 12.71 -10.20 13.48
CA THR A 25 12.79 -10.23 12.02
C THR A 25 14.23 -10.53 11.57
N ALA A 26 15.23 -9.85 12.13
CA ALA A 26 16.64 -10.10 11.81
C ALA A 26 17.07 -11.52 12.18
N TRP A 27 16.62 -12.04 13.32
CA TRP A 27 16.88 -13.42 13.71
C TRP A 27 16.27 -14.42 12.73
N LEU A 28 14.99 -14.20 12.32
CA LEU A 28 14.31 -15.06 11.35
C LEU A 28 15.00 -15.03 9.99
N GLU A 29 15.42 -13.84 9.54
CA GLU A 29 16.19 -13.65 8.31
C GLU A 29 17.48 -14.49 8.31
N ASP A 30 18.28 -14.38 9.36
CA ASP A 30 19.52 -15.13 9.52
C ASP A 30 19.28 -16.64 9.57
N TRP A 31 18.22 -17.08 10.22
CA TRP A 31 17.87 -18.49 10.28
C TRP A 31 17.45 -19.03 8.91
N LEU A 32 16.60 -18.31 8.16
CA LEU A 32 16.12 -18.73 6.84
C LEU A 32 17.25 -18.74 5.81
N ARG A 33 18.18 -17.81 5.86
CA ARG A 33 19.37 -17.81 4.98
C ARG A 33 20.27 -19.02 5.16
N ARG A 34 20.27 -19.62 6.34
CA ARG A 34 21.03 -20.87 6.65
C ARG A 34 20.22 -22.14 6.42
N PHE A 35 18.94 -22.01 6.16
CA PHE A 35 18.07 -23.14 5.93
C PHE A 35 18.41 -23.86 4.63
N LYS A 36 18.73 -25.17 4.72
CA LYS A 36 19.16 -26.03 3.57
C LYS A 36 18.00 -26.75 2.91
N GLY A 37 16.79 -26.31 3.05
CA GLY A 37 15.59 -26.95 2.49
C GLY A 37 14.92 -26.07 1.44
N GLY A 38 13.84 -26.56 0.84
CA GLY A 38 12.96 -25.76 0.00
C GLY A 38 12.10 -24.85 0.89
N LEU A 39 12.08 -23.56 0.57
CA LEU A 39 11.26 -22.54 1.25
C LEU A 39 10.27 -21.94 0.25
N VAL A 40 9.00 -21.94 0.59
CA VAL A 40 7.95 -21.18 -0.09
C VAL A 40 7.37 -20.20 0.92
N MET A 41 7.30 -18.94 0.56
CA MET A 41 6.88 -17.89 1.47
C MET A 41 5.97 -16.89 0.75
N VAL A 42 4.90 -16.49 1.43
CA VAL A 42 4.08 -15.34 1.05
C VAL A 42 4.46 -14.21 2.00
N THR A 43 4.83 -13.05 1.47
CA THR A 43 5.13 -11.87 2.28
C THR A 43 5.09 -10.59 1.46
N HIS A 44 4.76 -9.50 2.11
CA HIS A 44 4.81 -8.13 1.60
C HIS A 44 6.04 -7.35 2.10
N ASP A 45 6.85 -7.96 2.96
CA ASP A 45 8.10 -7.37 3.47
C ASP A 45 9.18 -7.35 2.38
N ARG A 46 9.34 -6.20 1.76
CA ARG A 46 10.26 -5.98 0.63
C ARG A 46 11.72 -6.18 1.02
N TYR A 47 12.08 -5.77 2.24
CA TYR A 47 13.45 -5.90 2.74
C TYR A 47 13.81 -7.37 2.99
N PHE A 48 12.84 -8.13 3.49
CA PHE A 48 12.97 -9.56 3.66
C PHE A 48 13.08 -10.29 2.33
N LEU A 49 12.24 -9.91 1.34
CA LEU A 49 12.33 -10.42 -0.03
C LEU A 49 13.68 -10.12 -0.68
N GLU A 50 14.27 -8.95 -0.43
CA GLU A 50 15.58 -8.59 -0.99
C GLU A 50 16.69 -9.51 -0.49
N ARG A 51 16.64 -9.94 0.77
CA ARG A 51 17.75 -10.62 1.45
C ARG A 51 17.65 -12.13 1.54
N VAL A 52 16.44 -12.66 1.53
CA VAL A 52 16.19 -14.10 1.82
C VAL A 52 15.87 -14.89 0.58
N VAL A 53 15.19 -14.29 -0.42
CA VAL A 53 14.70 -15.04 -1.56
C VAL A 53 15.61 -14.89 -2.80
N ASN A 54 15.60 -15.91 -3.64
CA ASN A 54 16.30 -15.94 -4.92
C ASN A 54 15.33 -16.12 -6.11
N HIS A 55 14.05 -16.38 -5.84
CA HIS A 55 13.00 -16.50 -6.84
C HIS A 55 11.77 -15.77 -6.30
N ILE A 56 11.12 -15.01 -7.16
CA ILE A 56 9.84 -14.34 -6.86
C ILE A 56 8.81 -14.85 -7.86
N THR A 57 7.65 -15.22 -7.32
CA THR A 57 6.49 -15.59 -8.13
C THR A 57 5.38 -14.56 -7.86
N GLU A 58 5.10 -13.74 -8.85
CA GLU A 58 4.01 -12.78 -8.80
C GLU A 58 2.70 -13.45 -9.23
N LEU A 59 1.68 -13.39 -8.39
CA LEU A 59 0.31 -13.74 -8.75
C LEU A 59 -0.43 -12.45 -9.11
N SER A 60 -0.74 -12.28 -10.38
CA SER A 60 -1.47 -11.12 -10.87
C SER A 60 -2.62 -11.58 -11.76
N ARG A 61 -3.86 -11.20 -11.38
CA ARG A 61 -5.09 -11.47 -12.16
C ARG A 61 -5.24 -12.93 -12.60
N GLY A 62 -4.95 -13.85 -11.67
CA GLY A 62 -5.04 -15.29 -11.92
C GLY A 62 -3.91 -15.87 -12.76
N LYS A 63 -2.89 -15.08 -13.11
CA LYS A 63 -1.69 -15.53 -13.83
C LYS A 63 -0.48 -15.51 -12.89
N LEU A 64 0.41 -16.49 -13.06
CA LEU A 64 1.67 -16.59 -12.33
C LEU A 64 2.82 -16.14 -13.22
N TYR A 65 3.64 -15.25 -12.70
CA TYR A 65 4.85 -14.77 -13.37
C TYR A 65 6.05 -15.10 -12.48
N HIS A 66 6.99 -15.85 -13.01
CA HIS A 66 8.18 -16.31 -12.28
C HIS A 66 9.40 -15.47 -12.64
N TYR A 67 10.13 -15.04 -11.63
CA TYR A 67 11.35 -14.26 -11.77
C TYR A 67 12.46 -14.90 -10.95
N GLU A 68 13.59 -15.23 -11.59
CA GLU A 68 14.81 -15.67 -10.92
C GLU A 68 15.59 -14.44 -10.45
N ALA A 69 15.10 -13.83 -9.37
CA ALA A 69 15.55 -12.53 -8.93
C ALA A 69 15.25 -12.30 -7.44
N ASN A 70 16.02 -11.39 -6.80
CA ASN A 70 15.65 -10.71 -5.57
C ASN A 70 14.63 -9.59 -5.85
N TYR A 71 14.19 -8.88 -4.83
CA TYR A 71 13.13 -7.87 -4.96
C TYR A 71 13.50 -6.71 -5.90
N SER A 72 14.70 -6.14 -5.76
CA SER A 72 15.16 -5.03 -6.61
C SER A 72 15.17 -5.43 -8.09
N LYS A 73 15.74 -6.60 -8.40
CA LYS A 73 15.78 -7.10 -9.77
C LYS A 73 14.40 -7.48 -10.32
N TYR A 74 13.52 -8.00 -9.46
CA TYR A 74 12.12 -8.25 -9.81
C TYR A 74 11.42 -6.96 -10.27
N LEU A 75 11.60 -5.83 -9.57
CA LEU A 75 10.99 -4.56 -9.96
C LEU A 75 11.45 -4.12 -11.35
N GLU A 76 12.75 -4.24 -11.66
CA GLU A 76 13.28 -3.94 -13.00
C GLU A 76 12.65 -4.84 -14.08
N LEU A 77 12.58 -6.14 -13.83
CA LEU A 77 12.01 -7.10 -14.77
C LEU A 77 10.49 -6.89 -14.96
N LYS A 78 9.79 -6.55 -13.90
CA LYS A 78 8.37 -6.19 -13.96
C LYS A 78 8.15 -4.94 -14.80
N ALA A 79 8.94 -3.89 -14.60
CA ALA A 79 8.88 -2.66 -15.39
C ALA A 79 9.17 -2.94 -16.88
N GLN A 80 10.20 -3.72 -17.19
CA GLN A 80 10.50 -4.12 -18.58
C GLN A 80 9.35 -4.91 -19.21
N ARG A 81 8.71 -5.82 -18.47
CA ARG A 81 7.54 -6.56 -18.93
C ARG A 81 6.38 -5.64 -19.25
N ALA A 82 6.10 -4.68 -18.39
CA ALA A 82 5.05 -3.68 -18.59
C ALA A 82 5.31 -2.83 -19.85
N GLU A 83 6.53 -2.33 -20.03
CA GLU A 83 6.93 -1.57 -21.20
C GLU A 83 6.80 -2.37 -22.52
N MET A 84 7.22 -3.64 -22.51
CA MET A 84 7.06 -4.53 -23.67
C MET A 84 5.58 -4.79 -23.99
N ALA A 85 4.74 -4.96 -22.96
CA ALA A 85 3.31 -5.16 -23.12
C ALA A 85 2.63 -3.92 -23.74
N GLU A 86 2.96 -2.72 -23.26
CA GLU A 86 2.48 -1.45 -23.82
C GLU A 86 2.94 -1.25 -25.27
N ALA A 87 4.23 -1.52 -25.55
CA ALA A 87 4.77 -1.40 -26.91
C ALA A 87 4.05 -2.36 -27.88
N SER A 88 3.79 -3.59 -27.43
CA SER A 88 3.03 -4.59 -28.19
C SER A 88 1.60 -4.13 -28.44
N GLU A 89 0.93 -3.58 -27.41
CA GLU A 89 -0.44 -3.06 -27.52
C GLU A 89 -0.51 -1.84 -28.46
N ARG A 90 0.41 -0.89 -28.32
CA ARG A 90 0.51 0.25 -29.27
C ARG A 90 0.65 -0.22 -30.71
N LYS A 91 1.48 -1.26 -30.96
CA LYS A 91 1.64 -1.87 -32.28
C LYS A 91 0.34 -2.53 -32.75
N ARG A 92 -0.33 -3.30 -31.89
CA ARG A 92 -1.63 -3.92 -32.16
C ARG A 92 -2.69 -2.89 -32.55
N GLN A 93 -2.80 -1.81 -31.78
CA GLN A 93 -3.75 -0.70 -32.04
C GLN A 93 -3.48 -0.03 -33.39
N SER A 94 -2.21 0.19 -33.74
CA SER A 94 -1.82 0.75 -35.03
C SER A 94 -2.23 -0.16 -36.21
N ILE A 95 -2.01 -1.48 -36.06
CA ILE A 95 -2.44 -2.45 -37.08
C ILE A 95 -3.97 -2.48 -37.18
N LEU A 96 -4.69 -2.54 -36.07
CA LEU A 96 -6.16 -2.54 -36.05
C LEU A 96 -6.74 -1.29 -36.73
N ARG A 97 -6.14 -0.11 -36.49
CA ARG A 97 -6.56 1.14 -37.13
C ARG A 97 -6.38 1.06 -38.66
N THR A 98 -5.23 0.60 -39.13
CA THR A 98 -4.91 0.47 -40.55
C THR A 98 -5.84 -0.56 -41.24
N GLU A 99 -6.06 -1.70 -40.61
CA GLU A 99 -6.93 -2.77 -41.14
C GLU A 99 -8.41 -2.35 -41.13
N ARG A 100 -8.86 -1.61 -40.09
CA ARG A 100 -10.21 -1.04 -40.04
C ARG A 100 -10.45 -0.06 -41.16
N GLU A 101 -9.50 0.83 -41.45
CA GLU A 101 -9.61 1.76 -42.58
C GLU A 101 -9.70 1.02 -43.91
N TRP A 102 -8.93 -0.06 -44.08
CA TRP A 102 -8.99 -0.87 -45.26
C TRP A 102 -10.34 -1.61 -45.39
N ILE A 103 -10.88 -2.14 -44.30
CA ILE A 103 -12.21 -2.79 -44.27
C ILE A 103 -13.32 -1.78 -44.58
N MET A 104 -13.21 -0.54 -44.11
CA MET A 104 -14.21 0.52 -44.33
C MET A 104 -14.17 1.06 -45.75
N ARG A 105 -13.01 1.12 -46.40
CA ARG A 105 -12.89 1.47 -47.83
C ARG A 105 -13.56 0.37 -48.66
N GLY A 106 -14.67 0.66 -49.31
CA GLY A 106 -15.42 -0.29 -50.13
C GLY A 106 -14.56 -1.05 -51.12
N CYS A 107 -14.97 -2.24 -51.54
CA CYS A 107 -14.29 -2.97 -52.62
C CYS A 107 -14.28 -2.14 -53.90
N ARG A 108 -13.12 -1.92 -54.53
CA ARG A 108 -13.06 -1.48 -55.92
C ARG A 108 -13.70 -2.57 -56.80
N ALA A 109 -14.54 -2.17 -57.72
CA ALA A 109 -15.32 -3.06 -58.59
C ALA A 109 -14.42 -4.22 -59.13
N ARG A 110 -14.88 -5.49 -58.89
CA ARG A 110 -14.28 -6.78 -59.32
C ARG A 110 -13.25 -7.47 -58.41
N THR A 111 -13.06 -7.04 -57.14
CA THR A 111 -12.22 -7.82 -56.22
C THR A 111 -12.97 -8.13 -54.93
N THR A 112 -13.00 -9.40 -54.51
CA THR A 112 -13.47 -9.85 -53.19
C THR A 112 -12.45 -9.44 -52.12
N LYS A 113 -12.90 -8.94 -50.97
CA LYS A 113 -12.00 -8.72 -49.84
C LYS A 113 -11.36 -10.03 -49.42
N SER A 114 -10.04 -10.02 -49.15
CA SER A 114 -9.35 -11.20 -48.69
C SER A 114 -9.94 -11.68 -47.36
N ARG A 115 -10.48 -12.89 -47.36
CA ARG A 115 -11.10 -13.52 -46.19
C ARG A 115 -10.09 -13.70 -45.06
N ASP A 116 -8.89 -14.11 -45.38
CA ASP A 116 -7.78 -14.29 -44.44
C ASP A 116 -7.40 -12.99 -43.69
N ARG A 117 -7.52 -11.86 -44.38
CA ARG A 117 -7.19 -10.54 -43.80
C ARG A 117 -8.26 -10.08 -42.84
N ILE A 118 -9.51 -10.38 -43.13
CA ILE A 118 -10.66 -10.10 -42.22
C ILE A 118 -10.55 -11.01 -40.99
N GLU A 119 -10.29 -12.29 -41.16
CA GLU A 119 -10.09 -13.25 -40.07
C GLU A 119 -8.94 -12.84 -39.14
N ARG A 120 -7.81 -12.37 -39.70
CA ARG A 120 -6.71 -11.79 -38.90
C ARG A 120 -7.11 -10.53 -38.10
N TYR A 121 -7.87 -9.66 -38.74
CA TYR A 121 -8.39 -8.48 -38.06
C TYR A 121 -9.30 -8.85 -36.89
N GLU A 122 -10.21 -9.78 -37.08
CA GLU A 122 -11.11 -10.28 -36.03
C GLU A 122 -10.34 -10.97 -34.91
N ALA A 123 -9.35 -11.79 -35.24
CA ALA A 123 -8.47 -12.42 -34.26
C ALA A 123 -7.69 -11.38 -33.44
N LEU A 124 -7.12 -10.36 -34.08
CA LEU A 124 -6.44 -9.25 -33.38
C LEU A 124 -7.39 -8.38 -32.55
N LYS A 125 -8.61 -8.18 -33.02
CA LYS A 125 -9.63 -7.39 -32.30
C LYS A 125 -10.11 -8.10 -31.04
N ASN A 126 -10.22 -9.42 -31.08
CA ASN A 126 -10.70 -10.24 -29.98
C ASN A 126 -9.61 -10.57 -28.94
N GLN A 127 -8.34 -10.19 -29.19
CA GLN A 127 -7.31 -10.24 -28.16
C GLN A 127 -7.59 -9.23 -27.07
N GLU A 128 -7.59 -9.70 -25.84
CA GLU A 128 -7.66 -8.81 -24.65
C GLU A 128 -6.47 -7.86 -24.65
N ALA A 129 -6.73 -6.59 -24.43
CA ALA A 129 -5.67 -5.60 -24.25
C ALA A 129 -4.87 -5.94 -22.98
N PRO A 130 -3.54 -5.81 -22.97
CA PRO A 130 -2.81 -5.86 -21.71
C PRO A 130 -3.29 -4.70 -20.85
N GLU A 131 -3.80 -5.04 -19.68
CA GLU A 131 -4.20 -4.03 -18.71
C GLU A 131 -2.94 -3.46 -18.07
N THR A 132 -2.76 -2.17 -18.21
CA THR A 132 -1.68 -1.43 -17.57
C THR A 132 -2.03 -1.21 -16.10
N ASP A 133 -1.07 -1.48 -15.22
CA ASP A 133 -1.12 -0.98 -13.84
C ASP A 133 -0.83 0.53 -13.91
N ASP A 134 -1.87 1.36 -14.03
CA ASP A 134 -1.72 2.81 -13.94
C ASP A 134 -1.31 3.16 -12.51
N THR A 135 -0.02 3.32 -12.30
CA THR A 135 0.53 3.98 -11.11
C THR A 135 0.32 5.48 -11.26
N MET A 136 -0.87 5.94 -10.90
CA MET A 136 -1.12 7.37 -10.75
C MET A 136 -0.49 7.84 -9.45
N GLN A 137 0.42 8.80 -9.52
CA GLN A 137 0.98 9.49 -8.36
C GLN A 137 -0.15 10.13 -7.53
N LEU A 138 -0.06 10.03 -6.23
CA LEU A 138 -1.00 10.60 -5.30
C LEU A 138 -0.40 11.88 -4.73
N ALA A 139 -1.02 13.03 -5.03
CA ALA A 139 -0.72 14.24 -4.30
C ALA A 139 -1.50 14.27 -2.98
N ALA A 140 -0.82 14.72 -1.94
CA ALA A 140 -1.40 14.80 -0.62
C ALA A 140 -2.39 15.98 -0.49
N ALA A 141 -3.44 15.76 0.29
CA ALA A 141 -4.39 16.82 0.64
C ALA A 141 -3.70 17.89 1.47
N SER A 142 -3.90 19.18 1.14
CA SER A 142 -3.34 20.28 1.89
C SER A 142 -4.44 20.99 2.70
N SER A 143 -4.27 21.05 4.01
CA SER A 143 -5.06 21.91 4.89
C SER A 143 -4.17 22.90 5.64
N ARG A 144 -4.71 24.07 5.98
CA ARG A 144 -3.94 25.18 6.55
C ARG A 144 -3.46 24.84 7.95
N LEU A 145 -2.14 24.76 8.16
CA LEU A 145 -1.50 24.55 9.45
C LEU A 145 -1.23 25.88 10.16
N GLY A 146 -1.61 25.97 11.46
CA GLY A 146 -1.24 27.07 12.35
C GLY A 146 0.23 27.03 12.77
N LYS A 147 0.63 27.95 13.66
CA LYS A 147 2.00 27.98 14.23
C LYS A 147 2.20 26.95 15.33
N LYS A 148 1.15 26.70 16.13
CA LYS A 148 1.15 25.72 17.22
C LYS A 148 0.53 24.44 16.71
N LEU A 149 1.27 23.33 16.82
CA LEU A 149 0.80 22.01 16.38
C LEU A 149 0.45 21.14 17.59
N ILE A 150 1.37 20.34 18.06
CA ILE A 150 1.18 19.46 19.22
C ILE A 150 2.41 19.61 20.12
N GLU A 151 2.18 19.95 21.37
CA GLU A 151 3.22 20.10 22.38
C GLU A 151 2.97 19.13 23.54
N LEU A 152 3.95 18.34 23.88
CA LEU A 152 3.96 17.47 25.04
C LEU A 152 4.95 18.03 26.06
N HIS A 153 4.51 18.19 27.31
CA HIS A 153 5.35 18.70 28.39
C HIS A 153 5.36 17.71 29.56
N ASP A 154 6.52 17.14 29.85
CA ASP A 154 6.81 16.24 30.96
C ASP A 154 5.79 15.09 31.11
N VAL A 155 5.37 14.56 29.97
CA VAL A 155 4.33 13.56 29.88
C VAL A 155 4.84 12.20 30.37
N SER A 156 4.12 11.61 31.32
CA SER A 156 4.39 10.24 31.77
C SER A 156 3.12 9.39 31.69
N LYS A 157 3.29 8.11 31.39
CA LYS A 157 2.22 7.11 31.32
C LYS A 157 2.65 5.79 31.90
N THR A 158 1.84 5.27 32.81
CA THR A 158 2.07 4.03 33.52
C THR A 158 0.83 3.13 33.36
N TYR A 159 1.04 1.86 33.08
CA TYR A 159 0.00 0.84 33.11
C TYR A 159 0.30 -0.13 34.24
N GLU A 160 -0.65 -0.25 35.16
CA GLU A 160 -0.51 -1.05 36.40
C GLU A 160 0.76 -0.68 37.18
N SER A 161 1.84 -1.47 37.06
CA SER A 161 3.13 -1.22 37.74
C SER A 161 4.25 -0.82 36.77
N ARG A 162 4.00 -0.79 35.45
CA ARG A 162 5.02 -0.53 34.43
C ARG A 162 4.87 0.89 33.86
N THR A 163 5.87 1.73 34.11
CA THR A 163 5.99 3.02 33.45
C THR A 163 6.46 2.80 32.00
N VAL A 164 5.63 3.17 31.04
CA VAL A 164 5.86 3.00 29.62
C VAL A 164 6.49 4.26 29.00
N ILE A 165 6.04 5.44 29.44
CA ILE A 165 6.60 6.73 29.04
C ILE A 165 6.91 7.51 30.31
N ARG A 166 8.09 8.13 30.35
CA ARG A 166 8.57 8.89 31.52
C ARG A 166 9.10 10.23 31.08
N ASP A 167 8.57 11.31 31.69
CA ASP A 167 9.06 12.69 31.57
C ASP A 167 9.35 13.10 30.11
N PHE A 168 8.48 12.70 29.19
CA PHE A 168 8.67 12.94 27.76
C PHE A 168 8.14 14.31 27.38
N SER A 169 9.00 15.13 26.79
CA SER A 169 8.65 16.44 26.26
C SER A 169 9.04 16.54 24.79
N TYR A 170 8.13 16.98 23.95
CA TYR A 170 8.36 17.18 22.52
C TYR A 170 7.43 18.24 21.95
N ASN A 171 7.98 19.07 21.05
CA ASN A 171 7.22 20.06 20.32
C ASN A 171 7.24 19.68 18.82
N LEU A 172 6.08 19.27 18.31
CA LEU A 172 5.94 18.84 16.92
C LEU A 172 6.01 20.03 15.98
N LEU A 173 6.92 19.97 15.03
CA LEU A 173 7.14 21.01 14.02
C LEU A 173 6.49 20.62 12.68
N ARG A 174 6.25 21.62 11.83
CA ARG A 174 5.52 21.47 10.55
C ARG A 174 6.13 20.44 9.59
N ASN A 175 7.44 20.37 9.57
CA ASN A 175 8.15 19.52 8.59
C ASN A 175 8.72 18.25 9.24
N ASP A 176 8.28 17.92 10.45
CA ASP A 176 8.78 16.73 11.12
C ASP A 176 8.36 15.45 10.41
N ARG A 177 9.34 14.57 10.21
CA ARG A 177 9.19 13.19 9.76
C ARG A 177 9.80 12.30 10.82
N ILE A 178 8.97 11.69 11.65
CA ILE A 178 9.43 10.99 12.87
C ILE A 178 9.12 9.51 12.74
N GLY A 179 10.17 8.70 12.59
CA GLY A 179 10.09 7.24 12.73
C GLY A 179 10.23 6.81 14.19
N ILE A 180 9.26 6.11 14.73
CA ILE A 180 9.28 5.57 16.09
C ILE A 180 9.59 4.07 16.01
N VAL A 181 10.74 3.69 16.50
CA VAL A 181 11.22 2.30 16.49
C VAL A 181 11.42 1.78 17.92
N GLY A 182 11.30 0.50 18.11
CA GLY A 182 11.49 -0.13 19.44
C GLY A 182 10.82 -1.50 19.52
N HIS A 183 11.14 -2.27 20.56
CA HIS A 183 10.57 -3.59 20.79
C HIS A 183 9.05 -3.55 20.95
N ASN A 184 8.40 -4.69 20.73
CA ASN A 184 6.97 -4.83 21.02
C ASN A 184 6.70 -4.60 22.51
N GLY A 185 5.65 -3.82 22.81
CA GLY A 185 5.33 -3.40 24.17
C GLY A 185 6.22 -2.29 24.75
N ALA A 186 7.08 -1.63 23.95
CA ALA A 186 7.88 -0.48 24.41
C ALA A 186 7.07 0.80 24.61
N GLY A 187 5.81 0.86 24.17
CA GLY A 187 4.95 2.02 24.33
C GLY A 187 4.78 2.87 23.07
N LYS A 188 5.15 2.34 21.90
CA LYS A 188 5.04 3.06 20.62
C LYS A 188 3.63 3.55 20.33
N SER A 189 2.64 2.64 20.35
CA SER A 189 1.22 2.97 20.15
C SER A 189 0.67 3.88 21.26
N THR A 190 1.15 3.71 22.51
CA THR A 190 0.81 4.60 23.62
C THR A 190 1.26 6.04 23.33
N LEU A 191 2.47 6.21 22.82
CA LEU A 191 3.00 7.51 22.44
C LEU A 191 2.19 8.16 21.34
N LEU A 192 1.83 7.43 20.28
CA LEU A 192 0.96 7.95 19.20
C LEU A 192 -0.42 8.36 19.74
N ARG A 193 -1.04 7.56 20.61
CA ARG A 193 -2.35 7.90 21.23
C ARG A 193 -2.28 9.13 22.13
N LEU A 194 -1.13 9.41 22.76
CA LEU A 194 -0.91 10.67 23.50
C LEU A 194 -0.83 11.86 22.53
N PHE A 195 -0.08 11.73 21.41
CA PHE A 195 -0.05 12.75 20.36
C PHE A 195 -1.42 12.97 19.73
N ALA A 196 -2.23 11.92 19.59
CA ALA A 196 -3.59 12.01 19.05
C ALA A 196 -4.58 12.67 20.03
N GLY A 197 -4.21 12.83 21.31
CA GLY A 197 -5.12 13.28 22.35
C GLY A 197 -6.19 12.25 22.74
N GLU A 198 -6.07 11.01 22.25
CA GLU A 198 -6.98 9.90 22.57
C GLU A 198 -6.73 9.29 23.95
N LEU A 199 -5.52 9.49 24.46
CA LEU A 199 -5.09 9.01 25.75
C LEU A 199 -4.62 10.17 26.62
N SER A 200 -5.15 10.28 27.84
CA SER A 200 -4.67 11.26 28.81
C SER A 200 -3.40 10.76 29.49
N PRO A 201 -2.37 11.60 29.65
CA PRO A 201 -1.20 11.27 30.46
C PRO A 201 -1.54 11.18 31.94
N ASP A 202 -0.73 10.44 32.73
CA ASP A 202 -0.85 10.39 34.18
C ASP A 202 -0.21 11.60 34.85
N SER A 203 0.83 12.17 34.23
CA SER A 203 1.42 13.47 34.59
C SER A 203 1.88 14.20 33.32
N GLY A 204 2.08 15.51 33.43
CA GLY A 204 2.37 16.38 32.31
C GLY A 204 1.13 16.87 31.56
N THR A 205 1.35 17.51 30.41
CA THR A 205 0.26 18.06 29.58
C THR A 205 0.49 17.79 28.11
N VAL A 206 -0.61 17.58 27.39
CA VAL A 206 -0.64 17.50 25.92
C VAL A 206 -1.48 18.67 25.42
N ASP A 207 -0.89 19.50 24.58
CA ASP A 207 -1.53 20.70 24.07
C ASP A 207 -1.61 20.65 22.54
N ILE A 208 -2.82 20.52 21.99
CA ILE A 208 -3.09 20.37 20.57
C ILE A 208 -3.64 21.69 20.02
N GLY A 209 -3.00 22.21 18.97
CA GLY A 209 -3.42 23.45 18.32
C GLY A 209 -4.82 23.35 17.71
N THR A 210 -5.59 24.42 17.77
CA THR A 210 -7.00 24.47 17.31
C THR A 210 -7.18 24.23 15.82
N THR A 211 -6.13 24.39 15.01
CA THR A 211 -6.14 24.14 13.56
C THR A 211 -5.65 22.76 13.17
N VAL A 212 -5.26 21.95 14.15
CA VAL A 212 -4.73 20.61 13.92
C VAL A 212 -5.88 19.64 13.61
N LYS A 213 -5.76 18.98 12.48
CA LYS A 213 -6.59 17.86 12.06
C LYS A 213 -5.72 16.61 12.02
N ILE A 214 -5.88 15.74 12.98
CA ILE A 214 -5.07 14.53 13.10
C ILE A 214 -5.73 13.40 12.31
N GLY A 215 -4.98 12.81 11.37
CA GLY A 215 -5.31 11.53 10.78
C GLY A 215 -4.57 10.43 11.55
N HIS A 216 -5.27 9.67 12.36
CA HIS A 216 -4.67 8.59 13.14
C HIS A 216 -5.05 7.23 12.58
N PHE A 217 -4.06 6.56 11.97
CA PHE A 217 -4.18 5.18 11.52
C PHE A 217 -3.70 4.25 12.63
N SER A 218 -4.63 3.74 13.41
CA SER A 218 -4.34 2.88 14.56
C SER A 218 -4.24 1.39 14.15
N GLN A 219 -3.54 0.62 14.95
CA GLN A 219 -3.42 -0.84 14.76
C GLN A 219 -4.79 -1.54 14.90
N GLU A 220 -5.62 -1.11 15.86
CA GLU A 220 -6.94 -1.70 16.12
C GLU A 220 -7.95 -1.38 15.02
N GLY A 221 -7.71 -0.32 14.23
CA GLY A 221 -8.63 0.14 13.20
C GLY A 221 -9.82 0.92 13.75
N ARG A 222 -10.78 1.22 12.89
CA ARG A 222 -12.07 1.84 13.20
C ARG A 222 -13.17 0.79 13.05
N GLU A 223 -14.17 0.81 13.91
CA GLU A 223 -15.38 0.02 13.69
C GLU A 223 -16.07 0.49 12.42
N LEU A 224 -16.25 -0.43 11.47
CA LEU A 224 -16.92 -0.19 10.20
C LEU A 224 -18.29 -0.86 10.23
N ASP A 225 -19.30 -0.17 9.73
CA ASP A 225 -20.59 -0.81 9.48
C ASP A 225 -20.46 -1.78 8.29
N LEU A 226 -20.48 -3.07 8.59
CA LEU A 226 -20.29 -4.14 7.62
C LEU A 226 -21.40 -4.19 6.56
N ASN A 227 -22.56 -3.58 6.80
CA ASN A 227 -23.68 -3.54 5.88
C ASN A 227 -23.64 -2.33 4.93
N GLN A 228 -22.89 -1.29 5.28
CA GLN A 228 -22.72 -0.11 4.45
C GLN A 228 -21.89 -0.44 3.20
N ARG A 229 -22.23 0.16 2.05
CA ARG A 229 -21.44 0.01 0.83
C ARG A 229 -20.13 0.79 0.93
N VAL A 230 -19.11 0.29 0.27
CA VAL A 230 -17.78 0.93 0.24
C VAL A 230 -17.88 2.37 -0.27
N TYR A 231 -18.63 2.61 -1.35
CA TYR A 231 -18.85 3.95 -1.90
C TYR A 231 -19.52 4.88 -0.90
N ASP A 232 -20.63 4.44 -0.29
CA ASP A 232 -21.43 5.25 0.62
C ASP A 232 -20.58 5.65 1.86
N PHE A 233 -19.77 4.72 2.38
CA PHE A 233 -18.88 4.97 3.50
C PHE A 233 -17.86 6.09 3.22
N ILE A 234 -17.22 6.07 2.06
CA ILE A 234 -16.23 7.10 1.68
C ILE A 234 -16.92 8.43 1.35
N HIS A 235 -18.06 8.37 0.65
CA HIS A 235 -18.86 9.55 0.30
C HIS A 235 -19.39 10.29 1.54
N ASP A 236 -19.81 9.57 2.60
CA ASP A 236 -20.23 10.17 3.87
C ASP A 236 -19.12 10.95 4.57
N ILE A 237 -17.84 10.61 4.31
CA ILE A 237 -16.69 11.35 4.84
C ILE A 237 -16.45 12.64 4.03
N GLY A 238 -16.58 12.55 2.71
CA GLY A 238 -16.43 13.70 1.83
C GLY A 238 -16.58 13.34 0.36
N ASP A 239 -17.22 14.21 -0.40
CA ASP A 239 -17.43 14.06 -1.83
C ASP A 239 -16.14 14.25 -2.63
N GLU A 240 -15.25 15.08 -2.12
CA GLU A 240 -14.00 15.46 -2.77
C GLU A 240 -12.88 15.77 -1.77
N VAL A 241 -11.65 15.54 -2.19
CA VAL A 241 -10.43 15.93 -1.47
C VAL A 241 -9.62 16.87 -2.34
N ARG A 242 -9.16 17.99 -1.74
CA ARG A 242 -8.28 18.95 -2.39
C ARG A 242 -6.84 18.61 -2.11
N THR A 243 -6.07 18.43 -3.16
CA THR A 243 -4.63 18.17 -3.12
C THR A 243 -3.89 19.25 -3.87
N ASP A 244 -2.57 19.28 -3.81
CA ASP A 244 -1.76 20.24 -4.59
C ASP A 244 -1.87 20.00 -6.11
N GLU A 245 -2.23 18.79 -6.54
CA GLU A 245 -2.48 18.46 -7.95
C GLU A 245 -3.90 18.80 -8.44
N GLY A 246 -4.81 19.14 -7.53
CA GLY A 246 -6.20 19.45 -7.85
C GLY A 246 -7.21 18.85 -6.91
N THR A 247 -8.47 18.89 -7.33
CA THR A 247 -9.58 18.30 -6.56
C THR A 247 -9.91 16.92 -7.13
N PHE A 248 -9.92 15.90 -6.25
CA PHE A 248 -10.28 14.53 -6.61
C PHE A 248 -11.59 14.16 -5.94
N THR A 249 -12.49 13.57 -6.73
CA THR A 249 -13.75 13.04 -6.20
C THR A 249 -13.51 11.79 -5.37
N ALA A 250 -14.43 11.45 -4.46
CA ALA A 250 -14.40 10.22 -3.69
C ALA A 250 -14.20 8.98 -4.59
N LYS A 251 -14.89 8.94 -5.74
CA LYS A 251 -14.74 7.86 -6.72
C LYS A 251 -13.32 7.76 -7.27
N ALA A 252 -12.72 8.88 -7.68
CA ALA A 252 -11.35 8.91 -8.19
C ALA A 252 -10.33 8.48 -7.13
N MET A 253 -10.54 8.88 -5.88
CA MET A 253 -9.69 8.45 -4.76
C MET A 253 -9.82 6.95 -4.49
N MET A 254 -11.04 6.40 -4.54
CA MET A 254 -11.23 4.95 -4.41
C MET A 254 -10.54 4.17 -5.53
N GLU A 255 -10.66 4.61 -6.79
CA GLU A 255 -9.98 3.97 -7.92
C GLU A 255 -8.45 3.99 -7.73
N ARG A 256 -7.89 5.11 -7.25
CA ARG A 256 -6.45 5.21 -6.91
C ARG A 256 -6.03 4.26 -5.78
N PHE A 257 -6.90 4.02 -4.82
CA PHE A 257 -6.69 3.06 -3.74
C PHE A 257 -7.13 1.64 -4.11
N LEU A 258 -7.15 1.32 -5.40
CA LEU A 258 -7.45 -0.02 -5.93
C LEU A 258 -8.84 -0.54 -5.53
N PHE A 259 -9.82 0.36 -5.45
CA PHE A 259 -11.24 0.02 -5.36
C PHE A 259 -11.91 0.30 -6.72
N PRO A 260 -11.89 -0.65 -7.65
CA PRO A 260 -12.57 -0.50 -8.93
C PRO A 260 -14.09 -0.45 -8.73
N SER A 261 -14.83 0.01 -9.74
CA SER A 261 -16.27 0.31 -9.65
C SER A 261 -17.14 -0.86 -9.18
N ASP A 262 -16.73 -2.09 -9.42
CA ASP A 262 -17.39 -3.31 -8.94
C ASP A 262 -17.24 -3.48 -7.41
N LEU A 263 -16.02 -3.23 -6.85
CA LEU A 263 -15.79 -3.25 -5.41
C LEU A 263 -16.45 -2.06 -4.68
N GLN A 264 -16.60 -0.92 -5.33
CA GLN A 264 -17.27 0.25 -4.71
C GLN A 264 -18.73 -0.02 -4.35
N SER A 265 -19.38 -0.92 -5.08
CA SER A 265 -20.80 -1.23 -4.93
C SER A 265 -21.11 -2.31 -3.90
N VAL A 266 -20.09 -3.01 -3.38
CA VAL A 266 -20.32 -4.12 -2.42
C VAL A 266 -20.36 -3.62 -0.97
N PRO A 267 -21.06 -4.34 -0.08
CA PRO A 267 -20.99 -4.09 1.37
C PRO A 267 -19.58 -4.32 1.91
N ILE A 268 -19.14 -3.49 2.88
CA ILE A 268 -17.82 -3.56 3.53
C ILE A 268 -17.55 -4.95 4.12
N GLY A 269 -18.60 -5.63 4.60
CA GLY A 269 -18.48 -6.98 5.15
C GLY A 269 -17.99 -8.04 4.16
N ARG A 270 -18.09 -7.77 2.83
CA ARG A 270 -17.59 -8.68 1.78
C ARG A 270 -16.12 -8.47 1.43
N LEU A 271 -15.53 -7.38 1.91
CA LEU A 271 -14.12 -7.11 1.69
C LEU A 271 -13.24 -8.08 2.49
N SER A 272 -12.10 -8.44 1.93
CA SER A 272 -11.02 -9.13 2.66
C SER A 272 -10.46 -8.26 3.78
N GLY A 273 -9.66 -8.85 4.69
CA GLY A 273 -8.98 -8.11 5.76
C GLY A 273 -8.11 -6.97 5.23
N GLY A 274 -7.27 -7.26 4.24
CA GLY A 274 -6.40 -6.26 3.60
C GLY A 274 -7.18 -5.16 2.88
N GLU A 275 -8.28 -5.49 2.17
CA GLU A 275 -9.15 -4.49 1.54
C GLU A 275 -9.82 -3.59 2.59
N ARG A 276 -10.29 -4.14 3.72
CA ARG A 276 -10.83 -3.33 4.82
C ARG A 276 -9.78 -2.42 5.44
N ARG A 277 -8.56 -2.92 5.60
CA ARG A 277 -7.44 -2.12 6.11
C ARG A 277 -7.11 -0.97 5.16
N ARG A 278 -7.08 -1.22 3.86
CA ARG A 278 -6.91 -0.22 2.80
C ARG A 278 -8.06 0.80 2.78
N LEU A 279 -9.30 0.35 2.93
CA LEU A 279 -10.47 1.25 3.03
C LEU A 279 -10.37 2.17 4.24
N TYR A 280 -9.93 1.64 5.38
CA TYR A 280 -9.70 2.43 6.59
C TYR A 280 -8.60 3.48 6.39
N LEU A 281 -7.49 3.12 5.73
CA LEU A 281 -6.46 4.09 5.37
C LEU A 281 -7.03 5.20 4.47
N LEU A 282 -7.74 4.82 3.41
CA LEU A 282 -8.38 5.78 2.50
C LEU A 282 -9.34 6.72 3.26
N SER A 283 -10.13 6.20 4.21
CA SER A 283 -11.06 7.01 4.99
C SER A 283 -10.37 8.13 5.78
N ILE A 284 -9.20 7.84 6.36
CA ILE A 284 -8.40 8.85 7.07
C ILE A 284 -7.88 9.92 6.10
N LEU A 285 -7.41 9.51 4.92
CA LEU A 285 -6.89 10.45 3.94
C LEU A 285 -7.98 11.33 3.33
N MET A 286 -9.21 10.81 3.21
CA MET A 286 -10.39 11.57 2.76
C MET A 286 -10.80 12.66 3.75
N GLU A 287 -10.50 12.51 5.03
CA GLU A 287 -10.71 13.56 6.04
C GLU A 287 -9.79 14.78 5.84
N ALA A 288 -8.83 14.72 4.91
CA ALA A 288 -7.83 15.77 4.64
C ALA A 288 -7.09 16.24 5.90
N PRO A 289 -6.40 15.32 6.61
CA PRO A 289 -5.65 15.66 7.81
C PRO A 289 -4.47 16.57 7.48
N ASN A 290 -3.96 17.30 8.50
CA ASN A 290 -2.74 18.09 8.39
C ASN A 290 -1.63 17.62 9.34
N VAL A 291 -1.90 16.59 10.13
CA VAL A 291 -0.94 15.81 10.91
C VAL A 291 -1.28 14.33 10.71
N LEU A 292 -0.31 13.50 10.41
CA LEU A 292 -0.49 12.06 10.26
C LEU A 292 0.22 11.29 11.39
N LEU A 293 -0.53 10.42 12.01
CA LEU A 293 -0.05 9.46 13.01
C LEU A 293 -0.35 8.06 12.48
N LEU A 294 0.69 7.28 12.20
CA LEU A 294 0.56 5.97 11.57
C LEU A 294 1.15 4.89 12.47
N ASP A 295 0.31 3.96 12.93
CA ASP A 295 0.73 2.84 13.77
C ASP A 295 0.74 1.55 12.96
N GLU A 296 1.94 1.07 12.65
CA GLU A 296 2.21 -0.12 11.83
C GLU A 296 1.36 -0.15 10.53
N PRO A 297 1.44 0.90 9.69
CA PRO A 297 0.58 1.00 8.51
C PRO A 297 0.91 -0.04 7.44
N THR A 298 2.08 -0.66 7.51
CA THR A 298 2.53 -1.68 6.55
C THR A 298 1.92 -3.05 6.78
N ASN A 299 1.43 -3.31 8.00
CA ASN A 299 0.79 -4.57 8.32
C ASN A 299 -0.51 -4.75 7.53
N ASP A 300 -0.69 -5.93 6.94
CA ASP A 300 -1.88 -6.32 6.18
C ASP A 300 -2.13 -5.51 4.89
N LEU A 301 -1.17 -4.68 4.43
CA LEU A 301 -1.25 -3.99 3.15
C LEU A 301 -0.39 -4.71 2.09
N ASP A 302 -0.96 -4.85 0.89
CA ASP A 302 -0.22 -5.38 -0.26
C ASP A 302 0.83 -4.38 -0.78
N VAL A 303 1.81 -4.88 -1.56
CA VAL A 303 2.93 -4.08 -2.08
C VAL A 303 2.46 -2.88 -2.92
N MET A 304 1.34 -3.01 -3.65
CA MET A 304 0.81 -1.90 -4.46
C MET A 304 0.22 -0.81 -3.58
N THR A 305 -0.56 -1.19 -2.55
CA THR A 305 -1.10 -0.24 -1.56
C THR A 305 0.02 0.45 -0.79
N LEU A 306 1.10 -0.28 -0.46
CA LEU A 306 2.28 0.31 0.18
C LEU A 306 2.94 1.36 -0.71
N SER A 307 3.06 1.11 -2.03
CA SER A 307 3.60 2.11 -2.96
C SER A 307 2.73 3.36 -3.04
N ILE A 308 1.42 3.21 -3.06
CA ILE A 308 0.46 4.32 -3.04
C ILE A 308 0.60 5.14 -1.74
N LEU A 309 0.73 4.45 -0.59
CA LEU A 309 0.94 5.12 0.70
C LEU A 309 2.26 5.88 0.72
N GLU A 310 3.35 5.29 0.23
CA GLU A 310 4.66 5.93 0.16
C GLU A 310 4.62 7.21 -0.68
N ASP A 311 4.03 7.16 -1.87
CA ASP A 311 3.88 8.33 -2.75
C ASP A 311 3.06 9.44 -2.03
N TYR A 312 1.98 9.07 -1.36
CA TYR A 312 1.18 10.01 -0.58
C TYR A 312 1.99 10.66 0.56
N LEU A 313 2.74 9.86 1.32
CA LEU A 313 3.54 10.35 2.45
C LEU A 313 4.67 11.27 1.99
N GLN A 314 5.32 11.00 0.86
CA GLN A 314 6.35 11.87 0.29
C GLN A 314 5.79 13.25 -0.08
N GLY A 315 4.58 13.30 -0.65
CA GLY A 315 3.89 14.56 -1.00
C GLY A 315 3.17 15.23 0.17
N PHE A 316 3.11 14.62 1.34
CA PHE A 316 2.32 15.15 2.46
C PHE A 316 2.95 16.41 3.07
N PRO A 317 2.26 17.57 3.11
CA PRO A 317 2.85 18.84 3.50
C PRO A 317 2.95 19.06 5.02
N GLY A 318 2.32 18.19 5.83
CA GLY A 318 2.30 18.26 7.29
C GLY A 318 3.28 17.31 7.96
N PRO A 319 3.41 17.34 9.28
CA PRO A 319 4.23 16.39 10.02
C PRO A 319 3.66 14.98 9.98
N ILE A 320 4.56 14.00 9.99
CA ILE A 320 4.25 12.57 10.03
C ILE A 320 4.96 11.95 11.21
N LEU A 321 4.22 11.24 12.04
CA LEU A 321 4.76 10.32 13.03
C LEU A 321 4.36 8.91 12.63
N ILE A 322 5.34 8.05 12.46
CA ILE A 322 5.11 6.68 12.02
C ILE A 322 5.80 5.69 12.94
N VAL A 323 5.03 4.73 13.43
CA VAL A 323 5.56 3.51 14.04
C VAL A 323 5.62 2.47 12.93
N SER A 324 6.78 1.96 12.62
CA SER A 324 6.91 0.87 11.65
C SER A 324 8.17 0.06 11.90
N HIS A 325 8.09 -1.21 11.56
CA HIS A 325 9.24 -2.11 11.46
C HIS A 325 9.75 -2.23 10.01
N ASP A 326 9.02 -1.67 9.05
CA ASP A 326 9.40 -1.62 7.64
C ASP A 326 10.48 -0.54 7.41
N ARG A 327 11.73 -1.01 7.30
CA ARG A 327 12.88 -0.13 7.06
C ARG A 327 12.79 0.58 5.71
N PHE A 328 12.20 -0.08 4.70
CA PHE A 328 12.09 0.50 3.36
C PHE A 328 11.17 1.73 3.34
N LEU A 329 10.07 1.67 4.10
CA LEU A 329 9.18 2.81 4.29
C LEU A 329 9.86 3.93 5.07
N LEU A 330 10.57 3.60 6.16
CA LEU A 330 11.27 4.59 6.99
C LEU A 330 12.41 5.30 6.25
N ASP A 331 13.12 4.60 5.38
CA ASP A 331 14.23 5.17 4.59
C ASP A 331 13.74 6.15 3.49
N LYS A 332 12.45 6.07 3.10
CA LYS A 332 11.84 6.94 2.08
C LYS A 332 11.24 8.24 2.63
N LEU A 333 11.00 8.31 3.93
CA LEU A 333 10.36 9.45 4.62
C LEU A 333 11.39 10.43 5.17
#